data_6347217f56d55f6d1eaa11a48ab3895f
#
_entry.id   6347217f56d55f6d1eaa11a48ab3895f
#
_cell.length_a   1.000
_cell.length_b   1.000
_cell.length_c   1.000
_cell.angle_alpha   90.00
_cell.angle_beta   90.00
_cell.angle_gamma   90.00
#
_symmetry.space_group_name_H-M   'P 1'
#
loop_
_entity.id
_entity.type
_entity.pdbx_description
1 polymer ?
#
loop_
_entity_poly.entity_id
_entity_poly.type
_entity_poly.pdbx_seq_one_letter_code
_entity_poly.pdbx_strand_id
1 'polypeptide(L)' 'WLKDVTFPIDIVWISYYHDVVDIAAYLTPQTSPKILEPKKPAKYILILPAGATEKLRLEIGDEVLGL' A
#
# COMPACT_ATOMS: atom_id res chain seq x y z
N TRP A 1 11.73 5.40 1.60
CA TRP A 1 11.62 4.84 2.93
C TRP A 1 10.80 5.74 3.85
N LEU A 2 10.43 5.27 5.04
CA LEU A 2 9.46 5.95 5.91
C LEU A 2 10.13 6.88 6.93
N LYS A 3 11.15 7.62 6.51
CA LYS A 3 11.98 8.43 7.39
C LYS A 3 11.19 9.45 8.22
N ASP A 4 10.22 10.12 7.59
CA ASP A 4 9.46 11.18 8.23
C ASP A 4 8.08 10.73 8.73
N VAL A 5 7.80 9.44 8.67
CA VAL A 5 6.54 8.88 9.15
C VAL A 5 6.65 8.59 10.64
N THR A 6 5.75 9.17 11.44
CA THR A 6 5.76 9.03 12.89
C THR A 6 4.71 8.05 13.42
N PHE A 7 3.92 7.45 12.53
CA PHE A 7 2.86 6.50 12.89
C PHE A 7 2.82 5.37 11.86
N PRO A 8 2.32 4.18 12.23
CA PRO A 8 2.21 3.07 11.29
C PRO A 8 1.25 3.37 10.15
N ILE A 9 1.57 2.86 8.97
CA ILE A 9 0.77 3.05 7.76
C ILE A 9 0.58 1.74 7.02
N ASP A 10 -0.42 1.73 6.13
CA ASP A 10 -0.58 0.71 5.10
C ASP A 10 -0.25 1.33 3.75
N ILE A 11 0.36 0.55 2.87
CA ILE A 11 0.61 0.96 1.49
C ILE A 11 -0.11 -0.01 0.56
N VAL A 12 -0.82 0.55 -0.41
CA VAL A 12 -1.52 -0.21 -1.44
C VAL A 12 -0.92 0.19 -2.79
N TRP A 13 -0.41 -0.78 -3.54
CA TRP A 13 0.07 -0.54 -4.91
C TRP A 13 -1.01 -0.91 -5.89
N ILE A 14 -1.23 -0.04 -6.86
CA ILE A 14 -2.32 -0.12 -7.82
C ILE A 14 -1.73 -0.04 -9.22
N SER A 15 -2.13 -0.93 -10.11
CA SER A 15 -1.63 -1.00 -11.46
C SER A 15 -2.16 0.14 -12.33
N TYR A 16 -1.60 0.25 -13.53
CA TYR A 16 -2.11 1.13 -14.57
C TYR A 16 -3.60 0.86 -14.88
N TYR A 17 -4.04 -0.38 -14.70
CA TYR A 17 -5.42 -0.79 -14.97
C TYR A 17 -6.35 -0.60 -13.78
N HIS A 18 -5.86 0.03 -12.70
CA HIS A 18 -6.62 0.38 -11.51
C HIS A 18 -7.01 -0.82 -10.63
N ASP A 19 -6.29 -1.91 -10.72
CA ASP A 19 -6.47 -3.02 -9.78
C ASP A 19 -5.34 -3.05 -8.75
N VAL A 20 -5.65 -3.53 -7.55
CA VAL A 20 -4.68 -3.68 -6.47
C VAL A 20 -3.73 -4.82 -6.83
N VAL A 21 -2.43 -4.54 -6.87
CA VAL A 21 -1.40 -5.54 -7.22
C VAL A 21 -0.57 -5.97 -6.03
N ASP A 22 -0.50 -5.16 -4.98
CA ASP A 22 0.20 -5.52 -3.75
C ASP A 22 -0.28 -4.67 -2.58
N ILE A 23 -0.12 -5.19 -1.36
CA ILE A 23 -0.47 -4.50 -0.12
C ILE A 23 0.63 -4.78 0.89
N ALA A 24 1.09 -3.73 1.58
CA ALA A 24 1.98 -3.84 2.73
C ALA A 24 1.32 -3.15 3.91
N ALA A 25 1.05 -3.89 4.97
CA ALA A 25 0.29 -3.40 6.12
C ALA A 25 1.16 -3.21 7.36
N TYR A 26 0.73 -2.30 8.22
CA TYR A 26 1.35 -2.04 9.52
C TYR A 26 2.84 -1.70 9.41
N LEU A 27 3.19 -0.90 8.39
CA LEU A 27 4.56 -0.45 8.22
C LEU A 27 4.90 0.64 9.22
N THR A 28 6.08 0.51 9.85
CA THR A 28 6.55 1.47 10.85
C THR A 28 7.69 2.31 10.28
N PRO A 29 8.12 3.39 10.96
CA PRO A 29 9.27 4.18 10.52
C PRO A 29 10.56 3.38 10.35
N GLN A 30 10.66 2.22 10.99
CA GLN A 30 11.82 1.33 10.90
C GLN A 30 11.75 0.36 9.71
N THR A 31 10.67 0.41 8.94
CA THR A 31 10.50 -0.48 7.79
C THR A 31 11.62 -0.28 6.77
N SER A 32 12.25 -1.38 6.36
CA SER A 32 13.32 -1.35 5.35
C SER A 32 12.76 -0.86 4.01
N PRO A 33 13.52 -0.04 3.25
CA PRO A 33 13.12 0.37 1.92
C PRO A 33 12.80 -0.78 0.97
N LYS A 34 13.43 -1.93 1.13
CA LYS A 34 13.15 -3.13 0.31
C LYS A 34 11.71 -3.61 0.44
N ILE A 35 11.10 -3.44 1.61
CA ILE A 35 9.72 -3.86 1.85
C ILE A 35 8.74 -2.93 1.14
N LEU A 36 9.20 -1.75 0.72
CA LEU A 36 8.38 -0.76 0.05
C LEU A 36 8.31 -0.94 -1.46
N GLU A 37 8.78 -2.07 -1.97
CA GLU A 37 8.71 -2.38 -3.40
C GLU A 37 7.55 -3.34 -3.65
N PRO A 38 6.69 -3.06 -4.65
CA PRO A 38 5.61 -3.99 -4.99
C PRO A 38 6.15 -5.24 -5.70
N LYS A 39 5.42 -6.34 -5.57
CA LYS A 39 5.77 -7.60 -6.24
C LYS A 39 5.49 -7.58 -7.74
N LYS A 40 4.65 -6.67 -8.20
CA LYS A 40 4.29 -6.49 -9.61
C LYS A 40 4.36 -5.01 -9.96
N PRO A 41 4.50 -4.67 -11.25
CA PRO A 41 4.51 -3.27 -11.65
C PRO A 41 3.27 -2.52 -11.18
N ALA A 42 3.49 -1.34 -10.61
CA ALA A 42 2.42 -0.49 -10.10
C ALA A 42 2.59 0.92 -10.64
N LYS A 43 1.48 1.61 -10.85
CA LYS A 43 1.49 3.00 -11.28
C LYS A 43 1.15 3.96 -10.14
N TYR A 44 0.29 3.53 -9.23
CA TYR A 44 -0.19 4.37 -8.12
C TYR A 44 0.17 3.75 -6.79
N ILE A 45 0.41 4.61 -5.82
CA ILE A 45 0.61 4.22 -4.42
C ILE A 45 -0.42 4.95 -3.58
N LEU A 46 -1.18 4.19 -2.80
CA LEU A 46 -2.14 4.75 -1.85
C LEU A 46 -1.62 4.49 -0.44
N ILE A 47 -1.48 5.55 0.35
CA ILE A 47 -0.99 5.47 1.72
C ILE A 47 -2.16 5.72 2.67
N LEU A 48 -2.39 4.77 3.58
CA LEU A 48 -3.50 4.79 4.52
C LEU A 48 -2.99 4.60 5.95
N PRO A 49 -3.75 5.02 6.95
CA PRO A 49 -3.41 4.66 8.33
C PRO A 49 -3.37 3.13 8.49
N ALA A 50 -2.49 2.64 9.36
CA ALA A 50 -2.34 1.20 9.60
C ALA A 50 -3.67 0.58 10.02
N GLY A 51 -3.99 -0.58 9.43
CA GLY A 51 -5.24 -1.28 9.67
C GLY A 51 -6.36 -0.91 8.71
N ALA A 52 -6.21 0.16 7.92
CA ALA A 52 -7.27 0.58 7.00
C ALA A 52 -7.54 -0.45 5.90
N THR A 53 -6.51 -1.11 5.38
CA THR A 53 -6.68 -2.13 4.35
C THR A 53 -7.49 -3.31 4.87
N GLU A 54 -7.23 -3.73 6.10
CA GLU A 54 -8.00 -4.79 6.76
C GLU A 54 -9.44 -4.35 7.00
N LYS A 55 -9.63 -3.15 7.54
CA LYS A 55 -10.96 -2.61 7.82
C LYS A 55 -11.80 -2.48 6.56
N LEU A 56 -11.19 -2.07 5.46
CA LEU A 56 -11.86 -1.92 4.17
C LEU A 56 -11.94 -3.24 3.41
N ARG A 57 -11.32 -4.31 3.93
CA ARG A 57 -11.27 -5.62 3.29
C ARG A 57 -10.68 -5.56 1.88
N LEU A 58 -9.64 -4.74 1.71
CA LEU A 58 -8.94 -4.65 0.43
C LEU A 58 -8.15 -5.92 0.17
N GLU A 59 -8.23 -6.40 -1.07
CA GLU A 59 -7.54 -7.60 -1.50
C GLU A 59 -6.83 -7.35 -2.83
N ILE A 60 -5.77 -8.12 -3.06
CA ILE A 60 -5.09 -8.10 -4.36
C ILE A 60 -6.09 -8.53 -5.42
N GLY A 61 -6.17 -7.77 -6.51
CA GLY A 61 -7.13 -7.98 -7.58
C GLY A 61 -8.37 -7.07 -7.51
N ASP A 62 -8.58 -6.41 -6.38
CA ASP A 62 -9.71 -5.47 -6.27
C ASP A 62 -9.54 -4.30 -7.23
N GLU A 63 -10.64 -3.88 -7.82
CA GLU A 63 -10.67 -2.69 -8.66
C GLU A 63 -10.79 -1.44 -7.79
N VAL A 64 -9.98 -0.42 -8.10
CA VAL A 64 -10.02 0.87 -7.41
C VAL A 64 -10.64 1.90 -8.33
N LEU A 65 -11.81 2.42 -7.92
CA LEU A 65 -12.55 3.44 -8.68
C LEU A 65 -12.10 4.84 -8.27
N GLY A 66 -12.21 5.78 -9.18
CA GLY A 66 -11.98 7.19 -8.89
C GLY A 66 -10.53 7.66 -8.98
N LEU A 67 -9.67 6.85 -9.55
CA LEU A 67 -8.28 7.28 -9.78
C LEU A 67 -8.16 8.16 -11.02
#